data_08b89730ec1b14cabd6fa274e338aaa9
#
_entry.id   08b89730ec1b14cabd6fa274e338aaa9
#
_cell.length_a   1.000
_cell.length_b   1.000
_cell.length_c   1.000
_cell.angle_alpha   90.00
_cell.angle_beta   90.00
_cell.angle_gamma   90.00
#
_symmetry.space_group_name_H-M   'P 1'
#
loop_
_entity.id
_entity.type
_entity.pdbx_description
1 polymer ?
#
loop_
_entity_poly.entity_id
_entity_poly.type
_entity_poly.pdbx_seq_one_letter_code
_entity_poly.pdbx_strand_id
1 'polypeptide(L)'
;MYKRQLIDAAYRNGVKKLVFLGSSCIYPKMAKQPITEDELLSGYLESSNDAYAIAKIAGLRMCRAYRQQYGFNAISLMPTNLYGPNDNFDLENSHVLPAMIRKCHEGKDNVSNDIGGPYMHPIDLWGDGSPMREFLHVDDLAEAVYTCMQKYDDPEPINIGTGEDVTLKELATTIADVVGFTGGFNWDTSKPNGTPRKVLNVDKVKSLGWEPQISLKEGIASTYEWYKENEA
;
A
#
# COMPACT_ATOMS: atom_id res chain seq x y z
N MET A 1 18.27 0.61 -4.49
CA MET A 1 19.66 0.37 -4.84
C MET A 1 20.56 0.21 -3.62
N TYR A 2 20.40 0.95 -2.54
CA TYR A 2 21.26 0.92 -1.34
C TYR A 2 20.94 -0.14 -0.28
N LYS A 3 19.98 -1.05 -0.52
CA LYS A 3 19.52 -2.05 0.47
C LYS A 3 20.66 -2.94 1.00
N ARG A 4 21.53 -3.43 0.12
CA ARG A 4 22.70 -4.24 0.49
C ARG A 4 23.64 -3.46 1.41
N GLN A 5 23.94 -2.22 1.06
CA GLN A 5 24.85 -1.38 1.85
C GLN A 5 24.30 -1.08 3.23
N LEU A 6 22.98 -0.80 3.34
CA LEU A 6 22.34 -0.53 4.63
C LEU A 6 22.32 -1.77 5.53
N ILE A 7 22.01 -2.96 5.01
CA ILE A 7 21.99 -4.20 5.80
C ILE A 7 23.42 -4.54 6.29
N ASP A 8 24.42 -4.48 5.38
CA ASP A 8 25.82 -4.73 5.74
C ASP A 8 26.35 -3.70 6.73
N ALA A 9 26.08 -2.41 6.52
CA ALA A 9 26.48 -1.34 7.43
C ALA A 9 25.83 -1.48 8.80
N ALA A 10 24.53 -1.81 8.85
CA ALA A 10 23.83 -2.04 10.13
C ALA A 10 24.49 -3.17 10.93
N TYR A 11 24.79 -4.30 10.28
CA TYR A 11 25.50 -5.40 10.90
C TYR A 11 26.89 -4.99 11.40
N ARG A 12 27.72 -4.37 10.53
CA ARG A 12 29.11 -3.99 10.89
C ARG A 12 29.19 -2.96 11.99
N ASN A 13 28.18 -2.09 12.13
CA ASN A 13 28.12 -1.08 13.18
C ASN A 13 27.39 -1.53 14.45
N GLY A 14 27.10 -2.81 14.58
CA GLY A 14 26.54 -3.39 15.81
C GLY A 14 25.09 -2.96 16.09
N VAL A 15 24.30 -2.66 15.05
CA VAL A 15 22.86 -2.40 15.19
C VAL A 15 22.21 -3.63 15.83
N LYS A 16 21.47 -3.42 16.92
CA LYS A 16 20.88 -4.53 17.71
C LYS A 16 19.77 -5.25 16.95
N LYS A 17 18.96 -4.51 16.21
CA LYS A 17 17.85 -5.06 15.40
C LYS A 17 17.62 -4.19 14.18
N LEU A 18 17.44 -4.83 13.02
CA LEU A 18 17.07 -4.20 11.75
C LEU A 18 15.67 -4.61 11.36
N VAL A 19 14.80 -3.64 11.07
CA VAL A 19 13.48 -3.88 10.47
C VAL A 19 13.56 -3.53 8.98
N PHE A 20 13.42 -4.54 8.13
CA PHE A 20 13.40 -4.36 6.69
C PHE A 20 11.95 -4.28 6.18
N LEU A 21 11.58 -3.14 5.59
CA LEU A 21 10.27 -3.00 4.95
C LEU A 21 10.33 -3.57 3.52
N GLY A 22 9.71 -4.72 3.35
CA GLY A 22 9.43 -5.34 2.08
C GLY A 22 8.25 -4.66 1.35
N SER A 23 7.39 -5.43 0.77
CA SER A 23 6.12 -5.00 0.15
C SER A 23 5.29 -6.21 -0.21
N SER A 24 3.98 -6.14 -0.18
CA SER A 24 3.09 -7.18 -0.73
C SER A 24 3.24 -7.39 -2.25
N CYS A 25 3.93 -6.47 -2.96
CA CYS A 25 4.27 -6.63 -4.38
C CYS A 25 5.27 -7.75 -4.68
N ILE A 26 5.90 -8.35 -3.65
CA ILE A 26 6.81 -9.48 -3.82
C ILE A 26 6.10 -10.81 -4.03
N TYR A 27 4.81 -10.87 -3.75
CA TYR A 27 4.04 -12.09 -3.94
C TYR A 27 3.67 -12.30 -5.41
N PRO A 28 3.49 -13.55 -5.84
CA PRO A 28 3.08 -13.85 -7.20
C PRO A 28 1.77 -13.16 -7.59
N LYS A 29 1.65 -12.80 -8.89
CA LYS A 29 0.43 -12.19 -9.43
C LYS A 29 -0.83 -12.99 -9.13
N MET A 30 -0.73 -14.32 -9.19
CA MET A 30 -1.84 -15.27 -9.00
C MET A 30 -1.73 -16.03 -7.68
N ALA A 31 -1.09 -15.43 -6.65
CA ALA A 31 -1.03 -16.01 -5.33
C ALA A 31 -2.43 -16.29 -4.77
N LYS A 32 -2.55 -17.38 -4.00
CA LYS A 32 -3.80 -17.73 -3.32
C LYS A 32 -4.19 -16.62 -2.35
N GLN A 33 -5.48 -16.29 -2.31
CA GLN A 33 -6.03 -15.22 -1.47
C GLN A 33 -6.79 -15.79 -0.28
N PRO A 34 -6.69 -15.20 0.93
CA PRO A 34 -5.73 -14.16 1.32
C PRO A 34 -4.28 -14.66 1.22
N ILE A 35 -3.34 -13.78 0.87
CA ILE A 35 -1.94 -14.15 0.61
C ILE A 35 -1.23 -14.43 1.94
N THR A 36 -0.76 -15.64 2.14
CA THR A 36 0.11 -16.01 3.26
C THR A 36 1.58 -15.78 2.90
N GLU A 37 2.45 -15.72 3.91
CA GLU A 37 3.89 -15.53 3.71
C GLU A 37 4.54 -16.68 2.93
N ASP A 38 3.96 -17.87 2.94
CA ASP A 38 4.42 -19.05 2.21
C ASP A 38 4.26 -18.92 0.69
N GLU A 39 3.42 -17.97 0.23
CA GLU A 39 3.26 -17.70 -1.20
C GLU A 39 4.49 -17.03 -1.83
N LEU A 40 5.48 -16.63 -1.03
CA LEU A 40 6.70 -16.01 -1.54
C LEU A 40 7.47 -16.97 -2.48
N LEU A 41 7.60 -16.57 -3.75
CA LEU A 41 8.25 -17.32 -4.83
C LEU A 41 7.48 -18.58 -5.28
N SER A 42 6.18 -18.72 -4.98
CA SER A 42 5.34 -19.83 -5.44
C SER A 42 4.91 -19.69 -6.91
N GLY A 43 5.16 -18.55 -7.57
CA GLY A 43 4.75 -18.30 -8.96
C GLY A 43 5.38 -17.05 -9.57
N TYR A 44 4.89 -16.67 -10.77
CA TYR A 44 5.38 -15.50 -11.50
C TYR A 44 4.93 -14.19 -10.86
N LEU A 45 5.85 -13.23 -10.80
CA LEU A 45 5.59 -11.86 -10.34
C LEU A 45 4.73 -11.09 -11.36
N GLU A 46 4.14 -9.97 -10.92
CA GLU A 46 3.50 -9.02 -11.84
C GLU A 46 4.57 -8.34 -12.71
N SER A 47 4.50 -8.56 -14.02
CA SER A 47 5.55 -8.16 -14.98
C SER A 47 5.78 -6.64 -15.03
N SER A 48 4.75 -5.83 -14.77
CA SER A 48 4.88 -4.36 -14.75
C SER A 48 5.69 -3.84 -13.55
N ASN A 49 5.95 -4.69 -12.53
CA ASN A 49 6.59 -4.31 -11.27
C ASN A 49 7.64 -5.33 -10.78
N ASP A 50 8.05 -6.24 -11.63
CA ASP A 50 8.95 -7.35 -11.27
C ASP A 50 10.33 -6.89 -10.80
N ALA A 51 10.91 -5.86 -11.43
CA ALA A 51 12.20 -5.31 -11.02
C ALA A 51 12.18 -4.78 -9.57
N TYR A 52 11.10 -4.09 -9.17
CA TYR A 52 10.90 -3.66 -7.81
C TYR A 52 10.72 -4.84 -6.85
N ALA A 53 9.87 -5.80 -7.22
CA ALA A 53 9.61 -6.99 -6.43
C ALA A 53 10.88 -7.81 -6.20
N ILE A 54 11.68 -8.08 -7.25
CA ILE A 54 12.98 -8.76 -7.16
C ILE A 54 13.93 -8.04 -6.22
N ALA A 55 14.00 -6.70 -6.32
CA ALA A 55 14.86 -5.90 -5.45
C ALA A 55 14.44 -5.99 -3.96
N LYS A 56 13.14 -6.09 -3.68
CA LYS A 56 12.63 -6.31 -2.30
C LYS A 56 12.87 -7.74 -1.82
N ILE A 57 12.65 -8.76 -2.68
CA ILE A 57 12.95 -10.17 -2.39
C ILE A 57 14.45 -10.35 -2.07
N ALA A 58 15.34 -9.73 -2.85
CA ALA A 58 16.78 -9.79 -2.60
C ALA A 58 17.14 -9.21 -1.23
N GLY A 59 16.54 -8.09 -0.83
CA GLY A 59 16.74 -7.50 0.50
C GLY A 59 16.27 -8.41 1.64
N LEU A 60 15.09 -8.99 1.50
CA LEU A 60 14.53 -9.96 2.45
C LEU A 60 15.45 -11.19 2.59
N ARG A 61 15.87 -11.80 1.48
CA ARG A 61 16.78 -12.96 1.49
C ARG A 61 18.13 -12.61 2.09
N MET A 62 18.61 -11.40 1.89
CA MET A 62 19.84 -10.91 2.51
C MET A 62 19.68 -10.77 4.04
N CYS A 63 18.59 -10.21 4.55
CA CYS A 63 18.29 -10.16 5.98
C CYS A 63 18.30 -11.57 6.59
N ARG A 64 17.64 -12.54 5.95
CA ARG A 64 17.64 -13.94 6.38
C ARG A 64 19.06 -14.56 6.37
N ALA A 65 19.85 -14.32 5.33
CA ALA A 65 21.22 -14.82 5.22
C ALA A 65 22.13 -14.25 6.32
N TYR A 66 22.03 -12.95 6.61
CA TYR A 66 22.79 -12.32 7.71
C TYR A 66 22.39 -12.87 9.07
N ARG A 67 21.11 -13.17 9.27
CA ARG A 67 20.61 -13.81 10.46
C ARG A 67 21.19 -15.21 10.63
N GLN A 68 21.17 -16.03 9.59
CA GLN A 68 21.69 -17.39 9.60
C GLN A 68 23.20 -17.45 9.77
N GLN A 69 23.93 -16.57 9.09
CA GLN A 69 25.39 -16.61 9.05
C GLN A 69 26.05 -15.91 10.24
N TYR A 70 25.45 -14.82 10.71
CA TYR A 70 26.08 -13.93 11.69
C TYR A 70 25.25 -13.73 12.97
N GLY A 71 24.08 -14.35 13.08
CA GLY A 71 23.18 -14.12 14.21
C GLY A 71 22.60 -12.69 14.25
N PHE A 72 22.67 -11.93 13.14
CA PHE A 72 22.20 -10.57 13.09
C PHE A 72 20.68 -10.51 13.14
N ASN A 73 20.11 -9.85 14.16
CA ASN A 73 18.68 -9.74 14.34
C ASN A 73 18.07 -8.80 13.28
N ALA A 74 17.71 -9.36 12.13
CA ALA A 74 17.03 -8.67 11.05
C ALA A 74 15.67 -9.33 10.79
N ILE A 75 14.58 -8.56 10.87
CA ILE A 75 13.22 -9.00 10.56
C ILE A 75 12.71 -8.31 9.30
N SER A 76 11.75 -8.95 8.63
CA SER A 76 11.19 -8.42 7.36
C SER A 76 9.67 -8.31 7.44
N LEU A 77 9.13 -7.11 7.23
CA LEU A 77 7.70 -6.81 7.23
C LEU A 77 7.21 -6.59 5.80
N MET A 78 6.05 -7.15 5.47
CA MET A 78 5.43 -7.07 4.16
C MET A 78 4.17 -6.22 4.21
N PRO A 79 4.30 -4.87 4.16
CA PRO A 79 3.13 -4.00 4.18
C PRO A 79 2.32 -4.12 2.88
N THR A 80 1.01 -3.97 3.01
CA THR A 80 0.06 -3.79 1.91
C THR A 80 0.18 -2.40 1.27
N ASN A 81 -0.83 -1.95 0.50
CA ASN A 81 -0.79 -0.60 -0.08
C ASN A 81 -0.96 0.44 1.02
N LEU A 82 0.01 1.31 1.14
CA LEU A 82 0.03 2.37 2.14
C LEU A 82 -0.57 3.66 1.59
N TYR A 83 -1.15 4.46 2.45
CA TYR A 83 -1.63 5.80 2.17
C TYR A 83 -1.64 6.63 3.46
N GLY A 84 -1.66 7.95 3.35
CA GLY A 84 -1.72 8.84 4.50
C GLY A 84 -1.13 10.23 4.22
N PRO A 85 -1.00 11.07 5.25
CA PRO A 85 -0.28 12.33 5.16
C PRO A 85 1.15 12.16 4.61
N ASN A 86 1.62 13.15 3.85
CA ASN A 86 2.91 13.15 3.15
C ASN A 86 3.03 12.12 2.00
N ASP A 87 1.92 11.58 1.50
CA ASP A 87 1.95 10.75 0.29
C ASP A 87 2.26 11.61 -0.95
N ASN A 88 2.57 10.94 -2.07
CA ASN A 88 2.78 11.58 -3.36
C ASN A 88 1.44 11.71 -4.10
N PHE A 89 1.01 12.93 -4.41
CA PHE A 89 -0.23 13.23 -5.14
C PHE A 89 -0.01 13.56 -6.62
N ASP A 90 1.19 13.38 -7.15
CA ASP A 90 1.49 13.58 -8.57
C ASP A 90 0.69 12.62 -9.46
N LEU A 91 -0.07 13.14 -10.45
CA LEU A 91 -0.97 12.31 -11.27
C LEU A 91 -0.29 11.31 -12.20
N GLU A 92 1.01 11.48 -12.47
CA GLU A 92 1.78 10.58 -13.34
C GLU A 92 2.48 9.47 -12.55
N ASN A 93 2.89 9.75 -11.31
CA ASN A 93 3.79 8.90 -10.54
C ASN A 93 3.24 8.44 -9.18
N SER A 94 2.04 8.89 -8.79
CA SER A 94 1.43 8.51 -7.51
C SER A 94 0.71 7.17 -7.55
N HIS A 95 0.43 6.64 -6.37
CA HIS A 95 -0.44 5.48 -6.21
C HIS A 95 -1.92 5.85 -6.42
N VAL A 96 -2.74 4.82 -6.62
CA VAL A 96 -4.16 4.98 -7.01
C VAL A 96 -4.97 5.82 -6.02
N LEU A 97 -4.80 5.65 -4.70
CA LEU A 97 -5.59 6.35 -3.69
C LEU A 97 -5.27 7.86 -3.66
N PRO A 98 -4.01 8.32 -3.52
CA PRO A 98 -3.70 9.74 -3.57
C PRO A 98 -4.04 10.38 -4.92
N ALA A 99 -3.86 9.67 -6.05
CA ALA A 99 -4.29 10.16 -7.36
C ALA A 99 -5.80 10.40 -7.42
N MET A 100 -6.61 9.50 -6.84
CA MET A 100 -8.07 9.66 -6.78
C MET A 100 -8.47 10.83 -5.88
N ILE A 101 -7.83 11.02 -4.73
CA ILE A 101 -8.08 12.18 -3.85
C ILE A 101 -7.86 13.48 -4.63
N ARG A 102 -6.70 13.62 -5.27
CA ARG A 102 -6.37 14.80 -6.06
C ARG A 102 -7.35 15.02 -7.20
N LYS A 103 -7.67 14.00 -7.98
CA LYS A 103 -8.65 14.11 -9.09
C LYS A 103 -10.03 14.53 -8.58
N CYS A 104 -10.50 13.98 -7.47
CA CYS A 104 -11.79 14.38 -6.89
C CYS A 104 -11.76 15.83 -6.38
N HIS A 105 -10.64 16.28 -5.78
CA HIS A 105 -10.48 17.66 -5.34
C HIS A 105 -10.51 18.62 -6.53
N GLU A 106 -9.67 18.43 -7.54
CA GLU A 106 -9.63 19.24 -8.74
C GLU A 106 -10.98 19.23 -9.51
N GLY A 107 -11.64 18.06 -9.57
CA GLY A 107 -12.96 17.90 -10.19
C GLY A 107 -14.08 18.62 -9.43
N LYS A 108 -14.00 18.71 -8.10
CA LYS A 108 -14.94 19.46 -7.27
C LYS A 108 -14.87 20.95 -7.54
N ASP A 109 -13.69 21.50 -7.76
CA ASP A 109 -13.48 22.93 -8.02
C ASP A 109 -13.80 23.32 -9.47
N ASN A 110 -13.85 22.33 -10.38
CA ASN A 110 -14.18 22.53 -11.79
C ASN A 110 -15.69 22.37 -12.04
N VAL A 111 -16.46 23.37 -11.62
CA VAL A 111 -17.93 23.39 -11.78
C VAL A 111 -18.32 24.15 -13.04
N SER A 112 -19.03 23.46 -13.94
CA SER A 112 -19.69 24.08 -15.13
C SER A 112 -21.14 24.45 -14.81
N ASN A 113 -21.61 25.57 -15.39
CA ASN A 113 -23.01 26.01 -15.33
C ASN A 113 -23.74 25.81 -16.67
N ASP A 114 -23.18 25.07 -17.62
CA ASP A 114 -23.63 24.98 -19.00
C ASP A 114 -24.96 24.23 -19.21
N ILE A 115 -25.44 23.48 -18.23
CA ILE A 115 -26.64 22.62 -18.29
C ILE A 115 -27.73 22.98 -17.26
N GLY A 116 -27.86 24.27 -16.91
CA GLY A 116 -28.99 24.72 -16.09
C GLY A 116 -28.80 24.62 -14.58
N GLY A 117 -27.57 24.44 -14.11
CA GLY A 117 -27.17 24.41 -12.69
C GLY A 117 -25.71 24.04 -12.51
N PRO A 118 -25.18 24.13 -11.29
CA PRO A 118 -23.79 23.73 -11.02
C PRO A 118 -23.63 22.23 -11.29
N TYR A 119 -22.73 21.87 -12.21
CA TYR A 119 -22.44 20.50 -12.62
C TYR A 119 -20.93 20.24 -12.52
N MET A 120 -20.55 19.17 -11.82
CA MET A 120 -19.18 18.66 -11.79
C MET A 120 -19.02 17.59 -12.87
N HIS A 121 -18.02 17.78 -13.75
CA HIS A 121 -17.74 16.79 -14.78
C HIS A 121 -17.22 15.48 -14.20
N PRO A 122 -17.58 14.33 -14.78
CA PRO A 122 -17.00 13.04 -14.38
C PRO A 122 -15.47 13.05 -14.56
N ILE A 123 -14.77 12.38 -13.68
CA ILE A 123 -13.32 12.18 -13.80
C ILE A 123 -13.00 10.80 -14.37
N ASP A 124 -11.93 10.73 -15.18
CA ASP A 124 -11.50 9.50 -15.81
C ASP A 124 -10.64 8.66 -14.89
N LEU A 125 -11.00 7.38 -14.73
CA LEU A 125 -10.26 6.36 -13.99
C LEU A 125 -9.95 5.17 -14.90
N TRP A 126 -8.82 4.53 -14.70
CA TRP A 126 -8.37 3.42 -15.51
C TRP A 126 -9.05 2.10 -15.14
N GLY A 127 -9.26 1.23 -16.15
CA GLY A 127 -9.84 -0.09 -16.01
C GLY A 127 -11.36 -0.07 -15.86
N ASP A 128 -11.94 -1.07 -15.25
CA ASP A 128 -13.37 -1.20 -14.98
C ASP A 128 -13.76 -1.02 -13.51
N GLY A 129 -12.77 -0.77 -12.65
CA GLY A 129 -12.93 -0.58 -11.21
C GLY A 129 -13.22 -1.86 -10.42
N SER A 130 -13.23 -3.04 -11.05
CA SER A 130 -13.48 -4.32 -10.37
C SER A 130 -12.31 -4.85 -9.52
N PRO A 131 -11.02 -4.51 -9.78
CA PRO A 131 -9.92 -5.02 -8.96
C PRO A 131 -10.09 -4.66 -7.49
N MET A 132 -9.76 -5.64 -6.63
CA MET A 132 -9.84 -5.48 -5.18
C MET A 132 -8.46 -5.23 -4.59
N ARG A 133 -8.37 -4.25 -3.70
CA ARG A 133 -7.12 -3.83 -3.05
C ARG A 133 -7.34 -3.60 -1.56
N GLU A 134 -6.33 -3.94 -0.82
CA GLU A 134 -6.20 -3.66 0.61
C GLU A 134 -5.40 -2.37 0.80
N PHE A 135 -5.84 -1.52 1.73
CA PHE A 135 -5.20 -0.25 2.07
C PHE A 135 -4.97 -0.15 3.57
N LEU A 136 -3.78 0.31 3.96
CA LEU A 136 -3.40 0.51 5.37
C LEU A 136 -2.90 1.94 5.56
N HIS A 137 -3.43 2.62 6.58
CA HIS A 137 -2.97 3.96 6.94
C HIS A 137 -1.51 3.92 7.43
N VAL A 138 -0.74 4.94 7.09
CA VAL A 138 0.71 4.98 7.41
C VAL A 138 0.99 4.99 8.92
N ASP A 139 0.11 5.58 9.73
CA ASP A 139 0.26 5.58 11.19
C ASP A 139 0.04 4.18 11.79
N ASP A 140 -0.94 3.43 11.27
CA ASP A 140 -1.11 2.01 11.64
C ASP A 140 0.10 1.17 11.25
N LEU A 141 0.71 1.44 10.09
CA LEU A 141 1.98 0.80 9.75
C LEU A 141 3.08 1.15 10.77
N ALA A 142 3.19 2.40 11.18
CA ALA A 142 4.19 2.83 12.15
C ALA A 142 4.05 2.07 13.48
N GLU A 143 2.83 1.92 13.98
CA GLU A 143 2.53 1.11 15.18
C GLU A 143 2.83 -0.39 14.96
N ALA A 144 2.52 -0.94 13.77
CA ALA A 144 2.88 -2.31 13.43
C ALA A 144 4.40 -2.52 13.43
N VAL A 145 5.15 -1.59 12.85
CA VAL A 145 6.62 -1.62 12.83
C VAL A 145 7.18 -1.61 14.25
N TYR A 146 6.66 -0.72 15.11
CA TYR A 146 7.07 -0.65 16.52
C TYR A 146 6.75 -1.95 17.26
N THR A 147 5.54 -2.48 17.10
CA THR A 147 5.12 -3.75 17.71
C THR A 147 5.99 -4.93 17.26
N CYS A 148 6.25 -5.05 15.96
CA CYS A 148 7.11 -6.11 15.42
C CYS A 148 8.57 -5.94 15.86
N MET A 149 9.05 -4.70 15.98
CA MET A 149 10.40 -4.43 16.50
C MET A 149 10.56 -4.96 17.93
N GLN A 150 9.52 -4.86 18.77
CA GLN A 150 9.54 -5.32 20.16
C GLN A 150 9.28 -6.83 20.29
N LYS A 151 8.35 -7.39 19.52
CA LYS A 151 7.78 -8.71 19.78
C LYS A 151 8.14 -9.78 18.74
N TYR A 152 8.55 -9.40 17.51
CA TYR A 152 8.82 -10.34 16.45
C TYR A 152 10.31 -10.61 16.31
N ASP A 153 10.72 -11.88 16.40
CA ASP A 153 12.12 -12.30 16.30
C ASP A 153 12.23 -13.61 15.49
N ASP A 154 11.82 -13.56 14.22
CA ASP A 154 11.80 -14.71 13.32
C ASP A 154 12.46 -14.35 11.98
N PRO A 155 13.20 -15.27 11.31
CA PRO A 155 13.76 -15.07 9.99
C PRO A 155 12.71 -15.00 8.87
N GLU A 156 11.52 -15.57 9.08
CA GLU A 156 10.46 -15.53 8.10
C GLU A 156 9.81 -14.14 8.03
N PRO A 157 9.28 -13.74 6.87
CA PRO A 157 8.58 -12.47 6.76
C PRO A 157 7.27 -12.47 7.55
N ILE A 158 6.74 -11.28 7.83
CA ILE A 158 5.44 -11.09 8.43
C ILE A 158 4.61 -10.08 7.64
N ASN A 159 3.40 -10.46 7.26
CA ASN A 159 2.46 -9.60 6.57
C ASN A 159 1.89 -8.53 7.48
N ILE A 160 1.83 -7.28 6.97
CA ILE A 160 1.24 -6.15 7.69
C ILE A 160 0.15 -5.53 6.80
N GLY A 161 -1.08 -5.61 7.28
CA GLY A 161 -2.25 -5.15 6.56
C GLY A 161 -3.50 -5.15 7.43
N THR A 162 -4.64 -4.85 6.83
CA THR A 162 -5.95 -4.90 7.50
C THR A 162 -6.57 -6.30 7.44
N GLY A 163 -6.23 -7.07 6.41
CA GLY A 163 -6.89 -8.33 6.06
C GLY A 163 -8.23 -8.13 5.33
N GLU A 164 -8.55 -6.88 4.97
CA GLU A 164 -9.78 -6.51 4.28
C GLU A 164 -9.44 -5.77 2.98
N ASP A 165 -10.20 -6.04 1.94
CA ASP A 165 -10.04 -5.40 0.64
C ASP A 165 -11.34 -4.77 0.14
N VAL A 166 -11.20 -3.75 -0.69
CA VAL A 166 -12.32 -3.06 -1.35
C VAL A 166 -12.07 -3.02 -2.85
N THR A 167 -13.14 -2.96 -3.64
CA THR A 167 -13.03 -2.70 -5.08
C THR A 167 -12.55 -1.27 -5.33
N LEU A 168 -11.90 -1.02 -6.46
CA LEU A 168 -11.53 0.36 -6.83
C LEU A 168 -12.77 1.25 -7.05
N LYS A 169 -13.94 0.67 -7.37
CA LYS A 169 -15.21 1.42 -7.40
C LYS A 169 -15.65 1.88 -6.02
N GLU A 170 -15.60 1.00 -5.02
CA GLU A 170 -15.92 1.33 -3.63
C GLU A 170 -14.94 2.37 -3.07
N LEU A 171 -13.65 2.21 -3.37
CA LEU A 171 -12.63 3.20 -3.01
C LEU A 171 -12.95 4.57 -3.61
N ALA A 172 -13.22 4.64 -4.92
CA ALA A 172 -13.54 5.88 -5.61
C ALA A 172 -14.78 6.55 -5.01
N THR A 173 -15.83 5.78 -4.72
CA THR A 173 -17.04 6.28 -4.06
C THR A 173 -16.74 6.83 -2.66
N THR A 174 -15.96 6.10 -1.85
CA THR A 174 -15.58 6.55 -0.51
C THR A 174 -14.78 7.85 -0.56
N ILE A 175 -13.85 7.97 -1.51
CA ILE A 175 -13.07 9.20 -1.71
C ILE A 175 -13.98 10.35 -2.15
N ALA A 176 -14.87 10.12 -3.12
CA ALA A 176 -15.81 11.13 -3.59
C ALA A 176 -16.68 11.67 -2.44
N ASP A 177 -17.21 10.78 -1.60
CA ASP A 177 -18.02 11.14 -0.43
C ASP A 177 -17.22 12.02 0.57
N VAL A 178 -15.97 11.65 0.86
CA VAL A 178 -15.11 12.38 1.78
C VAL A 178 -14.73 13.76 1.22
N VAL A 179 -14.37 13.83 -0.05
CA VAL A 179 -13.97 15.05 -0.73
C VAL A 179 -15.18 15.99 -0.98
N GLY A 180 -16.38 15.42 -1.13
CA GLY A 180 -17.60 16.10 -1.55
C GLY A 180 -17.68 16.28 -3.07
N PHE A 181 -17.13 15.34 -3.83
CA PHE A 181 -17.20 15.30 -5.30
C PHE A 181 -18.43 14.52 -5.75
N THR A 182 -19.25 15.11 -6.63
CA THR A 182 -20.52 14.53 -7.11
C THR A 182 -20.55 14.32 -8.64
N GLY A 183 -19.44 14.59 -9.35
CA GLY A 183 -19.39 14.52 -10.82
C GLY A 183 -19.40 13.12 -11.42
N GLY A 184 -19.17 12.07 -10.60
CA GLY A 184 -19.14 10.68 -11.06
C GLY A 184 -17.81 10.27 -11.69
N PHE A 185 -17.74 9.04 -12.20
CA PHE A 185 -16.54 8.42 -12.72
C PHE A 185 -16.75 7.80 -14.09
N ASN A 186 -15.85 8.09 -15.03
CA ASN A 186 -15.72 7.38 -16.29
C ASN A 186 -14.62 6.34 -16.18
N TRP A 187 -14.95 5.08 -16.42
CA TRP A 187 -13.98 3.99 -16.36
C TRP A 187 -13.44 3.68 -17.76
N ASP A 188 -12.16 3.97 -18.01
CA ASP A 188 -11.47 3.66 -19.27
C ASP A 188 -11.05 2.20 -19.33
N THR A 189 -11.92 1.35 -19.84
CA THR A 189 -11.68 -0.09 -19.98
C THR A 189 -10.63 -0.46 -21.04
N SER A 190 -10.10 0.51 -21.80
CA SER A 190 -8.95 0.29 -22.68
C SER A 190 -7.65 0.12 -21.90
N LYS A 191 -7.62 0.55 -20.64
CA LYS A 191 -6.48 0.41 -19.73
C LYS A 191 -6.56 -0.88 -18.93
N PRO A 192 -5.42 -1.52 -18.61
CA PRO A 192 -5.41 -2.79 -17.89
C PRO A 192 -5.89 -2.65 -16.44
N ASN A 193 -6.62 -3.64 -15.96
CA ASN A 193 -7.06 -3.75 -14.56
C ASN A 193 -5.93 -4.11 -13.57
N GLY A 194 -4.83 -4.69 -14.05
CA GLY A 194 -3.78 -5.25 -13.21
C GLY A 194 -4.18 -6.56 -12.52
N THR A 195 -3.64 -6.82 -11.33
CA THR A 195 -3.97 -8.02 -10.52
C THR A 195 -5.41 -7.96 -10.03
N PRO A 196 -6.24 -9.01 -10.22
CA PRO A 196 -7.66 -8.98 -9.86
C PRO A 196 -7.92 -8.75 -8.37
N ARG A 197 -7.19 -9.45 -7.48
CA ARG A 197 -7.33 -9.31 -6.03
C ARG A 197 -5.99 -9.37 -5.33
N LYS A 198 -5.83 -8.57 -4.27
CA LYS A 198 -4.62 -8.54 -3.47
C LYS A 198 -4.96 -8.16 -2.02
N VAL A 199 -5.12 -9.16 -1.18
CA VAL A 199 -5.35 -9.03 0.26
C VAL A 199 -4.41 -9.96 1.01
N LEU A 200 -3.83 -9.51 2.13
CA LEU A 200 -2.90 -10.28 2.94
C LEU A 200 -3.64 -11.11 4.00
N ASN A 201 -3.11 -12.31 4.29
CA ASN A 201 -3.41 -12.95 5.56
C ASN A 201 -2.59 -12.25 6.65
N VAL A 202 -3.25 -11.80 7.69
CA VAL A 202 -2.66 -11.00 8.78
C VAL A 202 -2.72 -11.70 10.14
N ASP A 203 -3.02 -12.99 10.18
CA ASP A 203 -3.16 -13.77 11.42
C ASP A 203 -1.88 -13.73 12.25
N LYS A 204 -0.71 -13.76 11.60
CA LYS A 204 0.60 -13.73 12.27
C LYS A 204 0.83 -12.42 13.01
N VAL A 205 0.56 -11.26 12.40
CA VAL A 205 0.73 -9.98 13.08
C VAL A 205 -0.32 -9.77 14.17
N LYS A 206 -1.55 -10.23 13.94
CA LYS A 206 -2.61 -10.23 14.98
C LYS A 206 -2.22 -11.04 16.20
N SER A 207 -1.54 -12.17 16.03
CA SER A 207 -1.05 -13.00 17.15
C SER A 207 -0.03 -12.28 18.04
N LEU A 208 0.63 -11.22 17.54
CA LEU A 208 1.50 -10.35 18.32
C LEU A 208 0.73 -9.29 19.14
N GLY A 209 -0.59 -9.24 18.99
CA GLY A 209 -1.48 -8.27 19.65
C GLY A 209 -1.51 -6.91 18.96
N TRP A 210 -1.29 -6.87 17.64
CA TRP A 210 -1.47 -5.66 16.83
C TRP A 210 -2.65 -5.84 15.86
N GLU A 211 -3.48 -4.81 15.76
CA GLU A 211 -4.56 -4.66 14.77
C GLU A 211 -4.63 -3.20 14.31
N PRO A 212 -5.01 -2.97 13.04
CA PRO A 212 -5.19 -1.61 12.54
C PRO A 212 -6.32 -0.91 13.31
N GLN A 213 -6.16 0.37 13.57
CA GLN A 213 -7.12 1.18 14.34
C GLN A 213 -7.86 2.21 13.47
N ILE A 214 -7.30 2.56 12.32
CA ILE A 214 -7.82 3.62 11.45
C ILE A 214 -8.62 2.98 10.33
N SER A 215 -9.93 3.24 10.30
CA SER A 215 -10.78 2.79 9.19
C SER A 215 -10.41 3.48 7.88
N LEU A 216 -10.70 2.84 6.73
CA LEU A 216 -10.40 3.41 5.42
C LEU A 216 -11.00 4.81 5.24
N LYS A 217 -12.23 5.02 5.68
CA LYS A 217 -12.90 6.33 5.55
C LYS A 217 -12.26 7.41 6.42
N GLU A 218 -11.92 7.10 7.66
CA GLU A 218 -11.24 8.03 8.57
C GLU A 218 -9.83 8.37 8.05
N GLY A 219 -9.09 7.36 7.59
CA GLY A 219 -7.76 7.56 7.01
C GLY A 219 -7.80 8.39 5.72
N ILE A 220 -8.80 8.18 4.84
CA ILE A 220 -9.00 9.04 3.66
C ILE A 220 -9.30 10.48 4.09
N ALA A 221 -10.14 10.67 5.11
CA ALA A 221 -10.48 11.99 5.61
C ALA A 221 -9.25 12.74 6.14
N SER A 222 -8.43 12.11 6.99
CA SER A 222 -7.19 12.72 7.51
C SER A 222 -6.17 13.01 6.41
N THR A 223 -6.04 12.10 5.43
CA THR A 223 -5.17 12.28 4.26
C THR A 223 -5.61 13.46 3.40
N TYR A 224 -6.93 13.61 3.19
CA TYR A 224 -7.49 14.72 2.42
C TYR A 224 -7.35 16.06 3.14
N GLU A 225 -7.54 16.12 4.45
CA GLU A 225 -7.28 17.35 5.24
C GLU A 225 -5.83 17.78 5.07
N TRP A 226 -4.88 16.85 5.22
CA TRP A 226 -3.46 17.13 5.00
C TRP A 226 -3.18 17.61 3.58
N TYR A 227 -3.79 16.97 2.55
CA TYR A 227 -3.65 17.39 1.15
C TYR A 227 -4.08 18.83 0.93
N LYS A 228 -5.23 19.24 1.48
CA LYS A 228 -5.73 20.62 1.36
C LYS A 228 -4.81 21.67 1.98
N GLU A 229 -4.13 21.29 3.05
CA GLU A 229 -3.25 22.21 3.77
C GLU A 229 -1.86 22.36 3.13
N ASN A 230 -1.41 21.36 2.36
CA ASN A 230 -0.02 21.27 1.92
C ASN A 230 0.19 21.22 0.40
N GLU A 231 -0.80 20.73 -0.38
CA GLU A 231 -0.63 20.42 -1.81
C GLU A 231 -1.68 21.09 -2.71
N ALA A 232 -2.82 21.52 -2.17
CA ALA A 232 -3.95 22.11 -2.93
C ALA A 232 -3.81 23.62 -3.17
#